data_de047e88f6abcb0f30edc29079963c26
#
_entry.id   de047e88f6abcb0f30edc29079963c26
#
_cell.length_a   1.000
_cell.length_b   1.000
_cell.length_c   1.000
_cell.angle_alpha   90.00
_cell.angle_beta   90.00
_cell.angle_gamma   90.00
#
_symmetry.space_group_name_H-M   'P 1'
#
loop_
_entity.id
_entity.type
_entity.pdbx_description
1 polymer ?
#
loop_
_entity_poly.entity_id
_entity_poly.type
_entity_poly.pdbx_seq_one_letter_code
_entity_poly.pdbx_strand_id
1 'polypeptide(L)'
;MIDISVSGLVKSFDLEKKILDGITFQVDTGERVGLLGKNGAGKTTLFRILTGEIDYDAGEVSIASGRRLGLISQIPVYPEGYTVEDVLKSAFSRMQRMEDEMNALSEKMANGDESEETLRRYGELSAKFEGLGGYDTETPINKVANGLSIPPEMRERLFD
;
A
#
# COMPACT_ATOMS: atom_id res chain seq x y z
N MET A 1 12.48 -11.95 -13.97
CA MET A 1 12.99 -10.96 -12.97
C MET A 1 12.24 -11.26 -11.67
N ILE A 2 12.98 -11.40 -10.57
CA ILE A 2 12.40 -11.73 -9.25
C ILE A 2 11.78 -10.46 -8.66
N ASP A 3 10.49 -10.52 -8.34
CA ASP A 3 9.75 -9.43 -7.68
C ASP A 3 9.75 -9.59 -6.15
N ILE A 4 9.67 -10.82 -5.65
CA ILE A 4 9.73 -11.14 -4.22
C ILE A 4 10.72 -12.29 -4.03
N SER A 5 11.61 -12.14 -3.06
CA SER A 5 12.53 -13.20 -2.62
C SER A 5 12.44 -13.35 -1.11
N VAL A 6 12.24 -14.57 -0.65
CA VAL A 6 12.22 -14.96 0.76
C VAL A 6 13.21 -16.09 0.95
N SER A 7 14.11 -15.96 1.93
CA SER A 7 15.16 -16.95 2.21
C SER A 7 15.25 -17.24 3.69
N GLY A 8 15.05 -18.51 4.06
CA GLY A 8 15.22 -18.99 5.44
C GLY A 8 14.34 -18.28 6.47
N LEU A 9 13.15 -17.79 6.09
CA LEU A 9 12.29 -17.01 6.95
C LEU A 9 11.79 -17.79 8.16
N VAL A 10 12.03 -17.23 9.35
CA VAL A 10 11.58 -17.80 10.64
C VAL A 10 10.74 -16.80 11.39
N LYS A 11 9.62 -17.26 11.95
CA LYS A 11 8.76 -16.48 12.85
C LYS A 11 8.18 -17.33 13.94
N SER A 12 8.33 -16.87 15.19
CA SER A 12 7.70 -17.40 16.39
C SER A 12 6.90 -16.30 17.08
N PHE A 13 5.81 -16.64 17.76
CA PHE A 13 5.09 -15.72 18.65
C PHE A 13 5.28 -16.06 20.11
N ASP A 14 5.78 -17.29 20.37
CA ASP A 14 6.21 -17.75 21.67
C ASP A 14 7.54 -18.54 21.54
N LEU A 15 8.18 -18.86 22.65
CA LEU A 15 9.48 -19.51 22.68
C LEU A 15 9.43 -21.00 22.27
N GLU A 16 8.24 -21.61 22.20
CA GLU A 16 8.10 -23.05 22.01
C GLU A 16 7.69 -23.43 20.58
N LYS A 17 7.06 -22.52 19.81
CA LYS A 17 6.50 -22.87 18.52
C LYS A 17 6.82 -21.88 17.43
N LYS A 18 7.60 -22.34 16.45
CA LYS A 18 7.77 -21.60 15.20
C LYS A 18 6.52 -21.72 14.34
N ILE A 19 6.00 -20.59 13.92
CA ILE A 19 4.87 -20.51 12.96
C ILE A 19 5.39 -20.61 11.52
N LEU A 20 6.55 -19.99 11.26
CA LEU A 20 7.31 -20.15 10.03
C LEU A 20 8.68 -20.69 10.41
N ASP A 21 9.15 -21.74 9.75
CA ASP A 21 10.43 -22.39 10.04
C ASP A 21 11.22 -22.62 8.75
N GLY A 22 12.09 -21.66 8.44
CA GLY A 22 13.00 -21.72 7.30
C GLY A 22 12.33 -21.63 5.93
N ILE A 23 11.24 -20.85 5.79
CA ILE A 23 10.52 -20.70 4.53
C ILE A 23 11.40 -20.01 3.49
N THR A 24 11.51 -20.64 2.32
CA THR A 24 12.28 -20.10 1.19
C THR A 24 11.48 -20.24 -0.10
N PHE A 25 11.29 -19.13 -0.83
CA PHE A 25 10.66 -19.10 -2.15
C PHE A 25 10.98 -17.82 -2.87
N GLN A 26 10.69 -17.78 -4.17
CA GLN A 26 10.78 -16.60 -5.01
C GLN A 26 9.51 -16.48 -5.84
N VAL A 27 9.18 -15.25 -6.23
CA VAL A 27 8.08 -14.94 -7.15
C VAL A 27 8.63 -14.07 -8.26
N ASP A 28 8.50 -14.54 -9.49
CA ASP A 28 8.93 -13.81 -10.67
C ASP A 28 7.87 -12.82 -11.16
N THR A 29 8.32 -11.83 -11.93
CA THR A 29 7.43 -10.85 -12.58
C THR A 29 6.36 -11.55 -13.41
N GLY A 30 5.09 -11.24 -13.11
CA GLY A 30 3.93 -11.80 -13.80
C GLY A 30 3.55 -13.21 -13.36
N GLU A 31 4.28 -13.80 -12.42
CA GLU A 31 3.96 -15.12 -11.87
C GLU A 31 2.73 -15.08 -10.97
N ARG A 32 1.98 -16.18 -10.94
CA ARG A 32 0.85 -16.41 -10.02
C ARG A 32 1.19 -17.58 -9.12
N VAL A 33 1.32 -17.31 -7.84
CA VAL A 33 1.69 -18.31 -6.82
C VAL A 33 0.52 -18.60 -5.90
N GLY A 34 0.19 -19.88 -5.72
CA GLY A 34 -0.81 -20.33 -4.75
C GLY A 34 -0.15 -20.78 -3.45
N LEU A 35 -0.51 -20.13 -2.31
CA LEU A 35 -0.07 -20.54 -0.98
C LEU A 35 -1.13 -21.42 -0.32
N LEU A 36 -0.86 -22.71 -0.20
CA LEU A 36 -1.77 -23.70 0.37
C LEU A 36 -1.30 -24.15 1.77
N GLY A 37 -2.23 -24.46 2.64
CA GLY A 37 -1.95 -24.96 3.98
C GLY A 37 -3.17 -24.94 4.88
N LYS A 38 -3.13 -25.75 5.96
CA LYS A 38 -4.18 -25.81 6.99
C LYS A 38 -4.39 -24.45 7.67
N ASN A 39 -5.54 -24.29 8.35
CA ASN A 39 -5.74 -23.13 9.22
C ASN A 39 -4.69 -23.13 10.33
N GLY A 40 -4.11 -21.97 10.61
CA GLY A 40 -2.99 -21.83 11.56
C GLY A 40 -1.60 -22.17 11.01
N ALA A 41 -1.45 -22.53 9.74
CA ALA A 41 -0.14 -22.87 9.14
C ALA A 41 0.76 -21.65 8.85
N GLY A 42 0.39 -20.43 9.29
CA GLY A 42 1.22 -19.24 9.12
C GLY A 42 1.02 -18.46 7.82
N LYS A 43 0.02 -18.79 6.98
CA LYS A 43 -0.22 -18.08 5.72
C LYS A 43 -0.43 -16.58 5.91
N THR A 44 -1.31 -16.19 6.83
CA THR A 44 -1.56 -14.78 7.17
C THR A 44 -0.33 -14.12 7.78
N THR A 45 0.42 -14.85 8.62
CA THR A 45 1.67 -14.37 9.21
C THR A 45 2.70 -14.04 8.11
N LEU A 46 2.85 -14.91 7.12
CA LEU A 46 3.73 -14.68 5.99
C LEU A 46 3.33 -13.41 5.21
N PHE A 47 2.05 -13.22 4.90
CA PHE A 47 1.57 -12.01 4.21
C PHE A 47 1.83 -10.75 5.03
N ARG A 48 1.60 -10.77 6.35
CA ARG A 48 1.85 -9.62 7.22
C ARG A 48 3.35 -9.28 7.34
N ILE A 49 4.23 -10.27 7.26
CA ILE A 49 5.68 -10.04 7.19
C ILE A 49 6.03 -9.41 5.83
N LEU A 50 5.50 -9.93 4.73
CA LEU A 50 5.75 -9.38 3.39
C LEU A 50 5.28 -7.92 3.27
N THR A 51 4.17 -7.55 3.92
CA THR A 51 3.66 -6.16 3.95
C THR A 51 4.38 -5.27 4.95
N GLY A 52 5.26 -5.83 5.79
CA GLY A 52 5.97 -5.07 6.83
C GLY A 52 5.10 -4.72 8.03
N GLU A 53 3.93 -5.37 8.21
CA GLU A 53 3.07 -5.17 9.38
C GLU A 53 3.63 -5.81 10.65
N ILE A 54 4.40 -6.88 10.51
CA ILE A 54 5.08 -7.56 11.63
C ILE A 54 6.51 -7.94 11.24
N ASP A 55 7.41 -7.93 12.21
CA ASP A 55 8.80 -8.35 12.06
C ASP A 55 8.94 -9.88 12.06
N TYR A 56 10.08 -10.37 11.59
CA TYR A 56 10.49 -11.77 11.62
C TYR A 56 11.75 -11.98 12.43
N ASP A 57 11.98 -13.24 12.87
CA ASP A 57 13.05 -13.55 13.83
C ASP A 57 14.37 -13.88 13.14
N ALA A 58 14.31 -14.50 11.94
CA ALA A 58 15.49 -14.81 11.14
C ALA A 58 15.11 -14.98 9.64
N GLY A 59 16.12 -14.93 8.79
CA GLY A 59 15.98 -15.02 7.34
C GLY A 59 16.05 -13.67 6.66
N GLU A 60 15.67 -13.64 5.39
CA GLU A 60 15.71 -12.44 4.57
C GLU A 60 14.46 -12.34 3.70
N VAL A 61 13.90 -11.14 3.60
CA VAL A 61 12.78 -10.79 2.72
C VAL A 61 13.21 -9.61 1.86
N SER A 62 13.12 -9.76 0.56
CA SER A 62 13.45 -8.71 -0.42
C SER A 62 12.33 -8.54 -1.43
N ILE A 63 11.95 -7.29 -1.65
CA ILE A 63 10.99 -6.89 -2.69
C ILE A 63 11.72 -6.00 -3.68
N ALA A 64 11.56 -6.26 -4.97
CA ALA A 64 12.24 -5.54 -6.03
C ALA A 64 11.98 -4.03 -5.95
N SER A 65 13.02 -3.24 -6.13
CA SER A 65 12.92 -1.77 -6.10
C SER A 65 11.91 -1.27 -7.14
N GLY A 66 11.07 -0.31 -6.73
CA GLY A 66 10.02 0.26 -7.58
C GLY A 66 8.73 -0.57 -7.65
N ARG A 67 8.68 -1.77 -7.09
CA ARG A 67 7.44 -2.55 -6.96
C ARG A 67 6.61 -2.05 -5.80
N ARG A 68 5.28 -2.13 -5.96
CA ARG A 68 4.32 -1.87 -4.87
C ARG A 68 3.69 -3.18 -4.45
N LEU A 69 3.74 -3.46 -3.17
CA LEU A 69 3.04 -4.59 -2.58
C LEU A 69 1.70 -4.11 -2.04
N GLY A 70 0.63 -4.81 -2.39
CA GLY A 70 -0.70 -4.60 -1.84
C GLY A 70 -1.20 -5.91 -1.25
N LEU A 71 -1.86 -5.84 -0.09
CA LEU A 71 -2.55 -6.97 0.54
C LEU A 71 -4.05 -6.72 0.50
N ILE A 72 -4.79 -7.68 -0.05
CA ILE A 72 -6.25 -7.71 0.06
C ILE A 72 -6.58 -8.58 1.25
N SER A 73 -7.04 -7.98 2.34
CA SER A 73 -7.50 -8.71 3.52
C SER A 73 -8.87 -9.36 3.27
N GLN A 74 -9.15 -10.47 3.96
CA GLN A 74 -10.46 -11.15 3.87
C GLN A 74 -11.61 -10.26 4.37
N ILE A 75 -11.33 -9.45 5.39
CA ILE A 75 -12.25 -8.46 5.95
C ILE A 75 -11.46 -7.16 6.05
N PRO A 76 -11.64 -6.23 5.10
CA PRO A 76 -11.02 -4.92 5.19
C PRO A 76 -11.62 -4.15 6.39
N VAL A 77 -10.75 -3.56 7.20
CA VAL A 77 -11.15 -2.70 8.31
C VAL A 77 -10.82 -1.27 7.94
N TYR A 78 -11.84 -0.43 7.88
CA TYR A 78 -11.70 1.00 7.67
C TYR A 78 -12.05 1.76 8.95
N PRO A 79 -11.60 3.01 9.12
CA PRO A 79 -12.01 3.83 10.24
C PRO A 79 -13.53 3.98 10.32
N GLU A 80 -14.07 4.03 11.54
CA GLU A 80 -15.50 4.27 11.78
C GLU A 80 -15.94 5.56 11.10
N GLY A 81 -17.09 5.53 10.44
CA GLY A 81 -17.65 6.68 9.73
C GLY A 81 -17.16 6.85 8.30
N TYR A 82 -16.30 5.96 7.80
CA TYR A 82 -15.93 5.99 6.37
C TYR A 82 -17.15 5.67 5.50
N THR A 83 -17.32 6.48 4.46
CA THR A 83 -18.27 6.19 3.38
C THR A 83 -17.63 5.29 2.33
N VAL A 84 -18.44 4.73 1.45
CA VAL A 84 -17.96 3.98 0.28
C VAL A 84 -17.04 4.86 -0.59
N GLU A 85 -17.35 6.15 -0.73
CA GLU A 85 -16.52 7.11 -1.44
C GLU A 85 -15.14 7.30 -0.76
N ASP A 86 -15.08 7.37 0.58
CA ASP A 86 -13.84 7.48 1.32
C ASP A 86 -12.95 6.23 1.13
N VAL A 87 -13.58 5.05 1.09
CA VAL A 87 -12.88 3.80 0.80
C VAL A 87 -12.28 3.82 -0.61
N LEU A 88 -13.03 4.25 -1.61
CA LEU A 88 -12.54 4.38 -2.98
C LEU A 88 -11.37 5.39 -3.06
N LYS A 89 -11.49 6.53 -2.39
CA LYS A 89 -10.46 7.57 -2.31
C LYS A 89 -9.21 7.12 -1.55
N SER A 90 -9.34 6.20 -0.60
CA SER A 90 -8.20 5.69 0.17
C SER A 90 -7.10 5.05 -0.69
N ALA A 91 -7.46 4.52 -1.87
CA ALA A 91 -6.50 4.00 -2.84
C ALA A 91 -5.53 5.09 -3.35
N PHE A 92 -5.92 6.36 -3.25
CA PHE A 92 -5.14 7.53 -3.67
C PHE A 92 -4.50 8.28 -2.49
N SER A 93 -4.53 7.72 -1.29
CA SER A 93 -4.00 8.34 -0.06
C SER A 93 -2.53 8.80 -0.17
N ARG A 94 -1.73 8.14 -1.02
CA ARG A 94 -0.36 8.59 -1.31
C ARG A 94 -0.33 9.86 -2.14
N MET A 95 -1.22 9.98 -3.12
CA MET A 95 -1.34 11.20 -3.94
C MET A 95 -1.85 12.36 -3.09
N GLN A 96 -2.83 12.11 -2.24
CA GLN A 96 -3.33 13.10 -1.29
C GLN A 96 -2.22 13.65 -0.39
N ARG A 97 -1.40 12.77 0.20
CA ARG A 97 -0.25 13.20 1.01
C ARG A 97 0.78 14.01 0.23
N MET A 98 0.98 13.68 -1.05
CA MET A 98 1.89 14.44 -1.90
C MET A 98 1.31 15.83 -2.22
N GLU A 99 0.01 15.93 -2.46
CA GLU A 99 -0.70 17.19 -2.68
C GLU A 99 -0.66 18.07 -1.42
N ASP A 100 -0.93 17.50 -0.25
CA ASP A 100 -0.85 18.19 1.03
C ASP A 100 0.58 18.73 1.28
N GLU A 101 1.63 17.95 0.99
CA GLU A 101 3.02 18.39 1.11
C GLU A 101 3.35 19.50 0.09
N MET A 102 2.88 19.39 -1.15
CA MET A 102 3.04 20.42 -2.17
C MET A 102 2.36 21.73 -1.76
N ASN A 103 1.14 21.64 -1.22
CA ASN A 103 0.40 22.80 -0.73
C ASN A 103 1.14 23.48 0.44
N ALA A 104 1.65 22.71 1.39
CA ALA A 104 2.45 23.24 2.51
C ALA A 104 3.75 23.92 2.04
N LEU A 105 4.43 23.35 1.04
CA LEU A 105 5.62 23.99 0.45
C LEU A 105 5.26 25.25 -0.33
N SER A 106 4.15 25.25 -1.07
CA SER A 106 3.64 26.42 -1.78
C SER A 106 3.30 27.58 -0.82
N GLU A 107 2.68 27.26 0.32
CA GLU A 107 2.39 28.25 1.36
C GLU A 107 3.68 28.82 1.98
N LYS A 108 4.70 28.00 2.24
CA LYS A 108 6.02 28.49 2.69
C LYS A 108 6.64 29.45 1.69
N MET A 109 6.61 29.11 0.40
CA MET A 109 7.12 29.98 -0.66
C MET A 109 6.35 31.29 -0.74
N ALA A 110 5.02 31.25 -0.61
CA ALA A 110 4.18 32.45 -0.58
C ALA A 110 4.49 33.37 0.63
N ASN A 111 4.96 32.80 1.74
CA ASN A 111 5.39 33.50 2.94
C ASN A 111 6.88 33.94 2.90
N GLY A 112 7.54 33.81 1.75
CA GLY A 112 8.90 34.31 1.52
C GLY A 112 10.03 33.31 1.71
N ASP A 113 9.73 32.03 1.82
CA ASP A 113 10.77 30.97 1.81
C ASP A 113 11.20 30.68 0.35
N GLU A 114 12.27 31.34 -0.07
CA GLU A 114 12.91 31.14 -1.38
C GLU A 114 14.11 30.18 -1.31
N SER A 115 14.20 29.34 -0.28
CA SER A 115 15.31 28.42 -0.14
C SER A 115 15.38 27.42 -1.31
N GLU A 116 16.60 27.14 -1.78
CA GLU A 116 16.83 26.18 -2.87
C GLU A 116 16.27 24.78 -2.51
N GLU A 117 16.29 24.42 -1.24
CA GLU A 117 15.74 23.16 -0.74
C GLU A 117 14.23 23.09 -0.92
N THR A 118 13.48 24.12 -0.53
CA THR A 118 12.02 24.21 -0.69
C THR A 118 11.62 24.16 -2.15
N LEU A 119 12.30 24.91 -3.01
CA LEU A 119 12.03 24.94 -4.46
C LEU A 119 12.31 23.56 -5.12
N ARG A 120 13.46 22.97 -4.79
CA ARG A 120 13.82 21.63 -5.30
C ARG A 120 12.81 20.57 -4.85
N ARG A 121 12.45 20.57 -3.57
CA ARG A 121 11.49 19.59 -3.01
C ARG A 121 10.11 19.72 -3.67
N TYR A 122 9.62 20.94 -3.86
CA TYR A 122 8.38 21.18 -4.57
C TYR A 122 8.44 20.66 -6.02
N GLY A 123 9.51 20.94 -6.74
CA GLY A 123 9.71 20.48 -8.12
C GLY A 123 9.75 18.96 -8.25
N GLU A 124 10.46 18.27 -7.35
CA GLU A 124 10.51 16.80 -7.32
C GLU A 124 9.13 16.18 -7.03
N LEU A 125 8.39 16.74 -6.07
CA LEU A 125 7.03 16.28 -5.73
C LEU A 125 6.06 16.51 -6.87
N SER A 126 6.08 17.72 -7.47
CA SER A 126 5.20 18.09 -8.58
C SER A 126 5.40 17.16 -9.79
N ALA A 127 6.65 16.93 -10.20
CA ALA A 127 6.96 16.03 -11.30
C ALA A 127 6.49 14.58 -11.01
N LYS A 128 6.66 14.13 -9.77
CA LYS A 128 6.23 12.80 -9.36
C LYS A 128 4.70 12.67 -9.27
N PHE A 129 4.03 13.70 -8.78
CA PHE A 129 2.57 13.76 -8.68
C PHE A 129 1.94 13.74 -10.07
N GLU A 130 2.45 14.54 -11.00
CA GLU A 130 2.03 14.54 -12.41
C GLU A 130 2.28 13.19 -13.08
N GLY A 131 3.48 12.62 -12.92
CA GLY A 131 3.83 11.30 -13.47
C GLY A 131 2.98 10.14 -12.95
N LEU A 132 2.35 10.29 -11.79
CA LEU A 132 1.40 9.35 -11.22
C LEU A 132 -0.06 9.63 -11.60
N GLY A 133 -0.34 10.69 -12.37
CA GLY A 133 -1.69 11.10 -12.73
C GLY A 133 -2.46 11.73 -11.56
N GLY A 134 -1.75 12.40 -10.63
CA GLY A 134 -2.33 12.96 -9.41
C GLY A 134 -3.43 13.99 -9.65
N TYR A 135 -3.42 14.67 -10.79
CA TYR A 135 -4.45 15.65 -11.17
C TYR A 135 -5.79 15.04 -11.61
N ASP A 136 -5.85 13.73 -11.87
CA ASP A 136 -7.07 13.02 -12.25
C ASP A 136 -7.23 11.75 -11.40
N THR A 137 -7.71 11.91 -10.20
CA THR A 137 -8.08 10.79 -9.32
C THR A 137 -9.55 10.38 -9.46
N GLU A 138 -10.39 11.25 -9.99
CA GLU A 138 -11.83 10.99 -10.14
C GLU A 138 -12.14 9.97 -11.24
N THR A 139 -11.48 10.07 -12.38
CA THR A 139 -11.71 9.16 -13.52
C THR A 139 -11.47 7.69 -13.13
N PRO A 140 -10.32 7.30 -12.51
CA PRO A 140 -10.13 5.92 -12.07
C PRO A 140 -11.08 5.50 -10.95
N ILE A 141 -11.46 6.38 -10.00
CA ILE A 141 -12.48 6.10 -8.99
C ILE A 141 -13.81 5.78 -9.66
N ASN A 142 -14.28 6.64 -10.57
CA ASN A 142 -15.50 6.44 -11.30
C ASN A 142 -15.50 5.15 -12.13
N LYS A 143 -14.39 4.83 -12.77
CA LYS A 143 -14.21 3.59 -13.51
C LYS A 143 -14.38 2.34 -12.62
N VAL A 144 -13.76 2.34 -11.44
CA VAL A 144 -13.89 1.23 -10.48
C VAL A 144 -15.31 1.15 -9.95
N ALA A 145 -15.90 2.25 -9.51
CA ALA A 145 -17.26 2.28 -8.99
C ALA A 145 -18.29 1.78 -10.01
N ASN A 146 -18.19 2.23 -11.26
CA ASN A 146 -19.05 1.78 -12.34
C ASN A 146 -18.84 0.28 -12.66
N GLY A 147 -17.59 -0.19 -12.66
CA GLY A 147 -17.27 -1.61 -12.85
C GLY A 147 -17.81 -2.52 -11.75
N LEU A 148 -17.95 -2.00 -10.53
CA LEU A 148 -18.55 -2.69 -9.38
C LEU A 148 -20.07 -2.42 -9.25
N SER A 149 -20.67 -1.66 -10.17
CA SER A 149 -22.09 -1.26 -10.13
C SER A 149 -22.45 -0.49 -8.84
N ILE A 150 -21.56 0.38 -8.37
CA ILE A 150 -21.78 1.26 -7.22
C ILE A 150 -22.33 2.59 -7.73
N PRO A 151 -23.64 2.86 -7.59
CA PRO A 151 -24.24 4.10 -8.06
C PRO A 151 -23.90 5.27 -7.13
N PRO A 152 -24.00 6.55 -7.59
CA PRO A 152 -23.63 7.73 -6.81
C PRO A 152 -24.28 7.79 -5.42
N GLU A 153 -25.56 7.46 -5.30
CA GLU A 153 -26.29 7.45 -4.03
C GLU A 153 -25.81 6.40 -3.02
N MET A 154 -25.12 5.37 -3.48
CA MET A 154 -24.50 4.35 -2.61
C MET A 154 -23.13 4.83 -2.09
N ARG A 155 -22.46 5.72 -2.82
CA ARG A 155 -21.11 6.18 -2.43
C ARG A 155 -21.11 7.00 -1.15
N GLU A 156 -22.21 7.71 -0.87
CA GLU A 156 -22.38 8.52 0.33
C GLU A 156 -22.78 7.70 1.57
N ARG A 157 -23.08 6.42 1.40
CA ARG A 157 -23.44 5.54 2.52
C ARG A 157 -22.19 5.12 3.30
N LEU A 158 -22.38 4.87 4.59
CA LEU A 158 -21.35 4.24 5.42
C LEU A 158 -20.94 2.90 4.82
N PHE A 159 -19.67 2.58 4.97
CA PHE A 159 -19.07 1.36 4.40
C PHE A 159 -19.31 0.11 5.27
N ASP A 160 -20.12 0.14 6.28
CA ASP A 160 -20.41 -0.98 7.21
C ASP A 160 -21.23 -2.10 6.54
#